data_69963989852b01971ca9cb57ba67dabe
#
_entry.id   69963989852b01971ca9cb57ba67dabe
#
_cell.length_a   1.000
_cell.length_b   1.000
_cell.length_c   1.000
_cell.angle_alpha   90.00
_cell.angle_beta   90.00
_cell.angle_gamma   90.00
#
_symmetry.space_group_name_H-M   'P 1'
#
loop_
_entity.id
_entity.type
_entity.pdbx_description
1 polymer ?
#
loop_
_entity_poly.entity_id
_entity_poly.type
_entity_poly.pdbx_seq_one_letter_code
_entity_poly.pdbx_strand_id
1 'polypeptide(L)'
;MKLWIDDVRPAPNLGYFCMPSVNLAKSYILYCEEIGVRLELIDIDHDAGDYAYDGGDYIKLLDWLEETGRNYSIRIHSMNPVGVENMRRIIQKNGWTEVR
;
A
#
# COMPACT_ATOMS: atom_id res chain seq x y z
N MET A 1 2.30 10.66 -9.07
CA MET A 1 2.93 9.32 -8.91
C MET A 1 2.02 8.41 -8.11
N LYS A 2 1.79 7.20 -8.58
CA LYS A 2 0.99 6.18 -7.91
C LYS A 2 1.86 4.97 -7.59
N LEU A 3 1.64 4.36 -6.44
CA LEU A 3 2.39 3.19 -5.98
C LEU A 3 1.51 1.95 -6.11
N TRP A 4 2.02 0.92 -6.79
CA TRP A 4 1.38 -0.38 -6.96
C TRP A 4 2.09 -1.39 -6.08
N ILE A 5 1.36 -2.01 -5.16
CA ILE A 5 1.91 -2.98 -4.22
C ILE A 5 1.25 -4.33 -4.47
N ASP A 6 2.00 -5.21 -5.11
CA ASP A 6 1.56 -6.54 -5.49
C ASP A 6 2.80 -7.40 -5.76
N ASP A 7 2.73 -8.68 -5.46
CA ASP A 7 3.82 -9.63 -5.66
C ASP A 7 3.85 -10.25 -7.05
N VAL A 8 2.68 -10.37 -7.71
CA VAL A 8 2.57 -11.10 -8.99
C VAL A 8 1.85 -10.31 -10.09
N ARG A 9 0.84 -9.52 -9.76
CA ARG A 9 0.06 -8.80 -10.78
C ARG A 9 0.78 -7.54 -11.22
N PRO A 10 0.92 -7.32 -12.55
CA PRO A 10 1.49 -6.07 -13.04
C PRO A 10 0.50 -4.90 -12.82
N ALA A 11 1.04 -3.70 -12.70
CA ALA A 11 0.22 -2.50 -12.65
C ALA A 11 -0.55 -2.29 -13.97
N PRO A 12 -1.72 -1.63 -13.91
CA PRO A 12 -2.58 -1.47 -15.09
C PRO A 12 -2.00 -0.55 -16.16
N ASN A 13 -1.04 0.30 -15.82
CA ASN A 13 -0.42 1.23 -16.77
C ASN A 13 0.92 1.77 -16.25
N LEU A 14 1.58 2.60 -17.05
CA LEU A 14 2.90 3.15 -16.74
C LEU A 14 2.89 4.28 -15.68
N GLY A 15 1.73 4.73 -15.24
CA GLY A 15 1.59 5.75 -14.20
C GLY A 15 1.87 5.25 -12.78
N TYR A 16 2.21 3.98 -12.64
CA TYR A 16 2.47 3.32 -11.36
C TYR A 16 3.93 2.96 -11.20
N PHE A 17 4.42 3.08 -9.97
CA PHE A 17 5.70 2.52 -9.55
C PHE A 17 5.42 1.25 -8.71
N CYS A 18 6.04 0.13 -9.06
CA CYS A 18 5.72 -1.17 -8.47
C CYS A 18 6.71 -1.56 -7.38
N MET A 19 6.19 -1.93 -6.19
CA MET A 19 6.96 -2.46 -5.07
C MET A 19 6.35 -3.77 -4.59
N PRO A 20 7.12 -4.88 -4.55
CA PRO A 20 6.57 -6.19 -4.23
C PRO A 20 6.52 -6.51 -2.74
N SER A 21 7.19 -5.76 -1.87
CA SER A 21 7.23 -6.03 -0.44
C SER A 21 6.88 -4.81 0.39
N VAL A 22 6.47 -5.06 1.64
CA VAL A 22 6.16 -3.99 2.61
C VAL A 22 7.38 -3.12 2.88
N ASN A 23 8.54 -3.73 3.12
CA ASN A 23 9.75 -2.97 3.44
C ASN A 23 10.23 -2.13 2.25
N LEU A 24 10.16 -2.65 1.04
CA LEU A 24 10.47 -1.87 -0.17
C LEU A 24 9.49 -0.71 -0.35
N ALA A 25 8.21 -0.95 -0.10
CA ALA A 25 7.19 0.11 -0.18
C ALA A 25 7.44 1.22 0.84
N LYS A 26 7.78 0.87 2.09
CA LYS A 26 8.16 1.85 3.12
C LYS A 26 9.33 2.71 2.68
N SER A 27 10.38 2.07 2.18
CA SER A 27 11.58 2.77 1.70
C SER A 27 11.25 3.74 0.57
N TYR A 28 10.40 3.32 -0.36
CA TYR A 28 9.98 4.15 -1.48
C TYR A 28 9.16 5.36 -1.02
N ILE A 29 8.23 5.15 -0.10
CA ILE A 29 7.42 6.25 0.47
C ILE A 29 8.31 7.28 1.15
N LEU A 30 9.25 6.81 1.97
CA LEU A 30 10.21 7.70 2.65
C LEU A 30 11.08 8.47 1.65
N TYR A 31 11.51 7.81 0.59
CA TYR A 31 12.29 8.45 -0.47
C TYR A 31 11.48 9.55 -1.16
N CYS A 32 10.24 9.27 -1.54
CA CYS A 32 9.35 10.26 -2.15
C CYS A 32 9.15 11.48 -1.25
N GLU A 33 8.94 11.26 0.04
CA GLU A 33 8.79 12.33 1.02
C GLU A 33 10.05 13.19 1.12
N GLU A 34 11.22 12.55 1.13
CA GLU A 34 12.51 13.23 1.24
C GLU A 34 12.77 14.14 0.03
N ILE A 35 12.47 13.65 -1.18
CA ILE A 35 12.71 14.44 -2.42
C ILE A 35 11.53 15.34 -2.81
N GLY A 36 10.44 15.33 -2.04
CA GLY A 36 9.27 16.16 -2.28
C GLY A 36 8.38 15.70 -3.43
N VAL A 37 8.44 14.42 -3.80
CA VAL A 37 7.53 13.83 -4.79
C VAL A 37 6.24 13.42 -4.10
N ARG A 38 5.11 13.90 -4.62
CA ARG A 38 3.79 13.56 -4.08
C ARG A 38 3.32 12.20 -4.57
N LEU A 39 2.99 11.31 -3.62
CA LEU A 39 2.28 10.07 -3.86
C LEU A 39 0.78 10.31 -3.80
N GLU A 40 0.12 10.21 -4.94
CA GLU A 40 -1.33 10.48 -5.06
C GLU A 40 -2.18 9.30 -4.62
N LEU A 41 -1.65 8.08 -4.75
CA LEU A 41 -2.40 6.85 -4.51
C LEU A 41 -1.46 5.71 -4.14
N ILE A 42 -1.86 4.94 -3.15
CA ILE A 42 -1.29 3.62 -2.85
C ILE A 42 -2.33 2.58 -3.25
N ASP A 43 -2.04 1.80 -4.27
CA ASP A 43 -2.91 0.76 -4.83
C ASP A 43 -2.35 -0.59 -4.39
N ILE A 44 -3.05 -1.30 -3.51
CA ILE A 44 -2.47 -2.34 -2.67
C ILE A 44 -3.29 -3.64 -2.70
N ASP A 45 -2.59 -4.78 -2.87
CA ASP A 45 -3.12 -6.11 -2.61
C ASP A 45 -3.05 -6.43 -1.11
N HIS A 46 -3.54 -7.59 -0.68
CA HIS A 46 -3.46 -8.04 0.71
C HIS A 46 -2.31 -9.03 0.94
N ASP A 47 -2.22 -10.06 0.11
CA ASP A 47 -1.29 -11.17 0.32
C ASP A 47 0.04 -10.91 -0.38
N ALA A 48 1.13 -10.87 0.38
CA ALA A 48 2.46 -10.61 -0.15
C ALA A 48 3.13 -11.85 -0.76
N GLY A 49 2.53 -13.05 -0.59
CA GLY A 49 3.05 -14.28 -1.18
C GLY A 49 4.51 -14.54 -0.81
N ASP A 50 5.35 -14.73 -1.81
CA ASP A 50 6.77 -15.00 -1.63
C ASP A 50 7.55 -13.81 -1.00
N TYR A 51 6.96 -12.63 -0.98
CA TYR A 51 7.57 -11.43 -0.40
C TYR A 51 7.17 -11.17 1.05
N ALA A 52 6.39 -12.06 1.67
CA ALA A 52 5.97 -11.91 3.06
C ALA A 52 7.15 -11.93 4.06
N TYR A 53 8.29 -12.50 3.67
CA TYR A 53 9.51 -12.47 4.49
C TYR A 53 10.05 -11.04 4.67
N ASP A 54 9.71 -10.13 3.77
CA ASP A 54 10.25 -8.76 3.75
C ASP A 54 9.20 -7.75 4.24
N GLY A 55 8.72 -7.96 5.46
CA GLY A 55 7.83 -7.05 6.15
C GLY A 55 6.41 -7.57 6.38
N GLY A 56 6.10 -8.80 6.01
CA GLY A 56 4.79 -9.42 6.21
C GLY A 56 3.82 -9.19 5.06
N ASP A 57 2.56 -9.52 5.28
CA ASP A 57 1.50 -9.21 4.33
C ASP A 57 1.26 -7.70 4.25
N TYR A 58 0.63 -7.25 3.18
CA TYR A 58 0.57 -5.82 2.85
C TYR A 58 -0.23 -4.99 3.84
N ILE A 59 -1.10 -5.59 4.65
CA ILE A 59 -1.77 -4.88 5.74
C ILE A 59 -0.76 -4.24 6.72
N LYS A 60 0.44 -4.82 6.83
CA LYS A 60 1.51 -4.26 7.66
C LYS A 60 1.96 -2.88 7.20
N LEU A 61 1.83 -2.58 5.92
CA LEU A 61 2.07 -1.23 5.42
C LEU A 61 1.05 -0.25 5.98
N LEU A 62 -0.23 -0.63 6.02
CA LEU A 62 -1.28 0.21 6.59
C LEU A 62 -1.07 0.43 8.09
N ASP A 63 -0.65 -0.62 8.81
CA ASP A 63 -0.27 -0.50 10.22
C ASP A 63 0.85 0.54 10.41
N TRP A 64 1.87 0.51 9.56
CA TRP A 64 2.97 1.45 9.61
C TRP A 64 2.54 2.89 9.28
N LEU A 65 1.66 3.06 8.28
CA LEU A 65 1.10 4.38 7.97
C LEU A 65 0.35 4.95 9.18
N GLU A 66 -0.45 4.11 9.85
CA GLU A 66 -1.17 4.50 11.06
C GLU A 66 -0.22 4.88 12.19
N GLU A 67 0.75 4.03 12.48
CA GLU A 67 1.73 4.24 13.57
C GLU A 67 2.54 5.53 13.38
N THR A 68 2.82 5.88 12.14
CA THR A 68 3.65 7.05 11.81
C THR A 68 2.83 8.31 11.49
N GLY A 69 1.50 8.25 11.64
CA GLY A 69 0.61 9.38 11.41
C GLY A 69 0.52 9.84 9.95
N ARG A 70 0.83 8.94 9.00
CA ARG A 70 0.74 9.24 7.58
C ARG A 70 -0.69 9.09 7.08
N ASN A 71 -1.04 9.86 6.07
CA ASN A 71 -2.35 9.84 5.44
C ASN A 71 -2.19 9.86 3.93
N TYR A 72 -2.50 8.74 3.29
CA TYR A 72 -2.49 8.61 1.84
C TYR A 72 -3.84 8.10 1.36
N SER A 73 -4.21 8.43 0.13
CA SER A 73 -5.36 7.81 -0.54
C SER A 73 -5.01 6.35 -0.87
N ILE A 74 -5.91 5.44 -0.56
CA ILE A 74 -5.69 3.98 -0.67
C ILE A 74 -6.75 3.39 -1.60
N ARG A 75 -6.32 2.56 -2.55
CA ARG A 75 -7.19 1.66 -3.31
C ARG A 75 -6.77 0.23 -3.02
N ILE A 76 -7.74 -0.63 -2.70
CA ILE A 76 -7.49 -2.05 -2.44
C ILE A 76 -7.88 -2.85 -3.69
N HIS A 77 -6.94 -3.63 -4.23
CA HIS A 77 -7.18 -4.48 -5.40
C HIS A 77 -6.96 -5.96 -5.08
N SER A 78 -7.56 -6.44 -3.99
CA SER A 78 -7.38 -7.81 -3.53
C SER A 78 -8.62 -8.68 -3.81
N MET A 79 -8.38 -9.98 -4.03
CA MET A 79 -9.42 -11.01 -4.16
C MET A 79 -9.70 -11.70 -2.82
N ASN A 80 -9.06 -11.28 -1.73
CA ASN A 80 -9.25 -11.83 -0.39
C ASN A 80 -10.28 -11.01 0.39
N PRO A 81 -11.56 -11.47 0.51
CA PRO A 81 -12.61 -10.65 1.15
C PRO A 81 -12.32 -10.32 2.61
N VAL A 82 -11.75 -11.25 3.36
CA VAL A 82 -11.40 -11.03 4.78
C VAL A 82 -10.28 -10.01 4.89
N GLY A 83 -9.26 -10.13 4.05
CA GLY A 83 -8.15 -9.18 4.00
C GLY A 83 -8.60 -7.77 3.63
N VAL A 84 -9.48 -7.65 2.64
CA VAL A 84 -10.06 -6.36 2.22
C VAL A 84 -10.82 -5.73 3.38
N GLU A 85 -11.64 -6.49 4.09
CA GLU A 85 -12.41 -6.00 5.24
C GLU A 85 -11.49 -5.46 6.34
N ASN A 86 -10.43 -6.21 6.67
CA ASN A 86 -9.46 -5.80 7.69
C ASN A 86 -8.72 -4.52 7.31
N MET A 87 -8.33 -4.39 6.04
CA MET A 87 -7.68 -3.18 5.53
C MET A 87 -8.63 -1.98 5.58
N ARG A 88 -9.89 -2.16 5.20
CA ARG A 88 -10.91 -1.11 5.26
C ARG A 88 -11.13 -0.58 6.66
N ARG A 89 -11.09 -1.44 7.67
CA ARG A 89 -11.22 -1.02 9.07
C ARG A 89 -10.14 -0.04 9.46
N ILE A 90 -8.91 -0.27 9.02
CA ILE A 90 -7.79 0.65 9.29
C ILE A 90 -8.03 1.98 8.56
N ILE A 91 -8.41 1.92 7.29
CA ILE A 91 -8.71 3.12 6.49
C ILE A 91 -9.80 3.96 7.15
N GLN A 92 -10.92 3.32 7.53
CA GLN A 92 -12.07 4.00 8.15
C GLN A 92 -11.72 4.57 9.53
N LYS A 93 -11.00 3.81 10.34
CA LYS A 93 -10.56 4.24 11.68
C LYS A 93 -9.72 5.53 11.61
N ASN A 94 -8.88 5.65 10.60
CA ASN A 94 -7.97 6.78 10.45
C ASN A 94 -8.56 7.91 9.60
N GLY A 95 -9.74 7.73 9.05
CA GLY A 95 -10.37 8.74 8.18
C GLY A 95 -9.64 8.96 6.87
N TRP A 96 -8.87 7.98 6.40
CA TRP A 96 -8.19 8.06 5.11
C TRP A 96 -9.19 7.95 3.95
N THR A 97 -8.82 8.50 2.80
CA THR A 97 -9.62 8.37 1.59
C THR A 97 -9.42 6.99 0.97
N GLU A 98 -10.52 6.24 0.80
CA GLU A 98 -10.51 5.01 0.02
C GLU A 98 -11.01 5.31 -1.40
N VAL A 99 -10.20 4.95 -2.40
CA VAL A 99 -10.55 5.02 -3.82
C VAL A 99 -11.04 3.64 -4.26
N ARG A 100 -12.14 3.56 -5.00
CA ARG A 100 -12.70 2.26 -5.45
C ARG A 100 -12.72 2.10 -6.98
#